data_f0e53e52c4f555bf13a5a82aa8ddb5ca
#
_entry.id   f0e53e52c4f555bf13a5a82aa8ddb5ca
#
_cell.length_a   1.000
_cell.length_b   1.000
_cell.length_c   1.000
_cell.angle_alpha   90.00
_cell.angle_beta   90.00
_cell.angle_gamma   90.00
#
_symmetry.space_group_name_H-M   'P 1'
#
loop_
_entity.id
_entity.type
_entity.pdbx_description
1 polymer ?
#
loop_
_entity_poly.entity_id
_entity_poly.type
_entity_poly.pdbx_seq_one_letter_code
_entity_poly.pdbx_strand_id
1 'polypeptide(L)'
;MDFRVLAVGDVVGNPGLEQIRQNLRQMKRQYHADFAVVNGENAAVVGITPNQADSILDAGADIVTMGNHTWSKREIVPYMDDCPWIIRPANYAPQVPGRGWQVVQTAAGDVAVIDLIGRCNMDYGPENPFLMVDKILKQLTAKIILVEIHAEATSEKLAMGYMLDGRVSAVWGTHTHVPTADARVLPKGTGYVTDLGMTGPRDSVLGIRPELSIAKFRGDLPERYRWADGASKLEAVLFTIDSETGKCRKAERVDKWD
;
A
#
# COMPACT_ATOMS: atom_id res chain seq x y z
N MET A 1 -4.99 -6.18 -23.89
CA MET A 1 -4.08 -5.02 -23.80
C MET A 1 -3.31 -5.07 -22.47
N ASP A 2 -2.09 -4.49 -22.41
CA ASP A 2 -1.39 -4.38 -21.13
C ASP A 2 -1.95 -3.22 -20.34
N PHE A 3 -2.34 -3.48 -19.10
CA PHE A 3 -2.72 -2.48 -18.09
C PHE A 3 -1.64 -2.49 -17.00
N ARG A 4 -1.04 -1.35 -16.76
CA ARG A 4 0.13 -1.24 -15.87
C ARG A 4 -0.24 -0.55 -14.56
N VAL A 5 0.00 -1.24 -13.47
CA VAL A 5 -0.30 -0.77 -12.11
C VAL A 5 1.00 -0.52 -11.36
N LEU A 6 1.17 0.69 -10.85
CA LEU A 6 2.27 1.08 -9.97
C LEU A 6 1.79 1.00 -8.52
N ALA A 7 2.30 0.05 -7.76
CA ALA A 7 2.07 -0.07 -6.33
C ALA A 7 3.25 0.55 -5.56
N VAL A 8 2.98 1.52 -4.71
CA VAL A 8 3.98 2.33 -4.00
C VAL A 8 3.92 2.05 -2.51
N GLY A 9 5.09 1.79 -1.91
CA GLY A 9 5.25 1.47 -0.50
C GLY A 9 4.95 2.65 0.44
N ASP A 10 4.87 2.34 1.72
CA ASP A 10 4.42 3.21 2.81
C ASP A 10 5.06 4.60 2.77
N VAL A 11 4.24 5.64 2.61
CA VAL A 11 4.71 7.04 2.61
C VAL A 11 5.01 7.48 4.03
N VAL A 12 6.26 7.82 4.31
CA VAL A 12 6.73 8.17 5.66
C VAL A 12 7.09 9.65 5.77
N GLY A 13 6.25 10.38 6.51
CA GLY A 13 6.47 11.78 6.88
C GLY A 13 6.52 12.74 5.68
N ASN A 14 6.90 13.99 5.94
CA ASN A 14 7.04 14.99 4.89
C ASN A 14 8.05 14.63 3.79
N PRO A 15 9.21 13.99 4.09
CA PRO A 15 10.13 13.55 3.03
C PRO A 15 9.48 12.58 2.04
N GLY A 16 8.66 11.64 2.54
CA GLY A 16 7.91 10.71 1.70
C GLY A 16 6.85 11.41 0.85
N LEU A 17 6.10 12.34 1.44
CA LEU A 17 5.13 13.16 0.71
C LEU A 17 5.79 13.96 -0.42
N GLU A 18 6.95 14.53 -0.16
CA GLU A 18 7.68 15.31 -1.17
C GLU A 18 8.14 14.40 -2.32
N GLN A 19 8.63 13.21 -2.02
CA GLN A 19 8.96 12.20 -3.04
C GLN A 19 7.75 11.86 -3.92
N ILE A 20 6.58 11.66 -3.32
CA ILE A 20 5.34 11.41 -4.08
C ILE A 20 5.01 12.59 -4.99
N ARG A 21 5.02 13.82 -4.46
CA ARG A 21 4.71 15.05 -5.22
C ARG A 21 5.61 15.24 -6.43
N GLN A 22 6.91 15.01 -6.25
CA GLN A 22 7.90 15.25 -7.30
C GLN A 22 7.96 14.13 -8.33
N ASN A 23 7.81 12.87 -7.90
CA ASN A 23 8.20 11.74 -8.72
C ASN A 23 7.04 10.87 -9.21
N LEU A 24 5.88 10.80 -8.53
CA LEU A 24 4.82 9.83 -8.88
C LEU A 24 4.32 10.02 -10.33
N ARG A 25 3.98 11.24 -10.74
CA ARG A 25 3.54 11.51 -12.12
C ARG A 25 4.62 11.24 -13.16
N GLN A 26 5.88 11.51 -12.80
CA GLN A 26 7.01 11.21 -13.69
C GLN A 26 7.16 9.71 -13.87
N MET A 27 7.11 8.93 -12.79
CA MET A 27 7.19 7.48 -12.84
C MET A 27 6.00 6.87 -13.60
N LYS A 28 4.77 7.36 -13.38
CA LYS A 28 3.60 6.92 -14.18
C LYS A 28 3.87 7.12 -15.67
N ARG A 29 4.41 8.25 -16.08
CA ARG A 29 4.77 8.51 -17.51
C ARG A 29 5.92 7.62 -17.99
N GLN A 30 6.99 7.50 -17.20
CA GLN A 30 8.19 6.74 -17.56
C GLN A 30 7.90 5.26 -17.77
N TYR A 31 7.07 4.69 -16.90
CA TYR A 31 6.71 3.27 -16.94
C TYR A 31 5.38 2.99 -17.66
N HIS A 32 4.76 4.05 -18.24
CA HIS A 32 3.43 3.97 -18.84
C HIS A 32 2.41 3.31 -17.91
N ALA A 33 2.44 3.69 -16.62
CA ALA A 33 1.50 3.16 -15.63
C ALA A 33 0.13 3.84 -15.80
N ASP A 34 -0.89 3.01 -16.00
CA ASP A 34 -2.28 3.43 -16.15
C ASP A 34 -2.93 3.75 -14.81
N PHE A 35 -2.46 3.08 -13.75
CA PHE A 35 -3.05 3.15 -12.41
C PHE A 35 -1.96 3.16 -11.34
N ALA A 36 -2.18 3.89 -10.24
CA ALA A 36 -1.25 3.94 -9.12
C ALA A 36 -1.98 3.79 -7.79
N VAL A 37 -1.51 2.86 -6.95
CA VAL A 37 -1.94 2.68 -5.56
C VAL A 37 -0.79 3.07 -4.64
N VAL A 38 -1.06 3.89 -3.64
CA VAL A 38 -0.06 4.42 -2.71
C VAL A 38 -0.50 4.15 -1.28
N ASN A 39 0.32 3.47 -0.48
CA ASN A 39 0.04 3.35 0.94
C ASN A 39 0.42 4.67 1.66
N GLY A 40 -0.58 5.34 2.24
CA GLY A 40 -0.45 6.66 2.86
C GLY A 40 -0.42 6.65 4.38
N GLU A 41 -0.49 5.49 5.04
CA GLU A 41 -0.77 5.41 6.48
C GLU A 41 0.26 6.08 7.39
N ASN A 42 1.50 6.29 6.90
CA ASN A 42 2.59 6.90 7.66
C ASN A 42 2.96 8.33 7.21
N ALA A 43 2.12 8.96 6.38
CA ALA A 43 2.38 10.31 5.84
C ALA A 43 2.55 11.38 6.94
N ALA A 44 1.93 11.20 8.12
CA ALA A 44 2.12 12.04 9.30
C ALA A 44 3.04 11.37 10.36
N VAL A 45 4.00 10.53 9.94
CA VAL A 45 4.81 9.61 10.77
C VAL A 45 3.97 8.45 11.31
N VAL A 46 2.79 8.75 11.84
CA VAL A 46 1.78 7.81 12.32
C VAL A 46 0.41 8.37 11.91
N GLY A 47 -0.25 7.68 11.00
CA GLY A 47 -1.51 8.15 10.40
C GLY A 47 -1.31 9.11 9.22
N ILE A 48 -2.41 9.60 8.69
CA ILE A 48 -2.50 10.56 7.59
C ILE A 48 -3.54 11.63 7.91
N THR A 49 -3.34 12.85 7.43
CA THR A 49 -4.34 13.93 7.49
C THR A 49 -5.08 14.05 6.17
N PRO A 50 -6.29 14.67 6.13
CA PRO A 50 -7.00 14.95 4.87
C PRO A 50 -6.12 15.66 3.83
N ASN A 51 -5.43 16.73 4.21
CA ASN A 51 -4.55 17.48 3.31
C ASN A 51 -3.40 16.62 2.73
N GLN A 52 -2.90 15.66 3.50
CA GLN A 52 -1.87 14.73 3.03
C GLN A 52 -2.45 13.70 2.06
N ALA A 53 -3.66 13.21 2.33
CA ALA A 53 -4.37 12.32 1.42
C ALA A 53 -4.66 13.01 0.08
N ASP A 54 -5.22 14.23 0.11
CA ASP A 54 -5.43 15.06 -1.09
C ASP A 54 -4.11 15.26 -1.86
N SER A 55 -3.02 15.55 -1.14
CA SER A 55 -1.71 15.75 -1.75
C SER A 55 -1.17 14.52 -2.49
N ILE A 56 -1.42 13.30 -1.97
CA ILE A 56 -1.05 12.05 -2.64
C ILE A 56 -1.94 11.81 -3.87
N LEU A 57 -3.24 12.04 -3.76
CA LEU A 57 -4.18 11.93 -4.88
C LEU A 57 -3.85 12.95 -5.98
N ASP A 58 -3.62 14.21 -5.61
CA ASP A 58 -3.23 15.28 -6.54
C ASP A 58 -1.88 14.99 -7.21
N ALA A 59 -0.98 14.28 -6.58
CA ALA A 59 0.28 13.85 -7.18
C ALA A 59 0.09 12.73 -8.23
N GLY A 60 -1.10 12.14 -8.35
CA GLY A 60 -1.47 11.18 -9.38
C GLY A 60 -1.72 9.76 -8.90
N ALA A 61 -1.87 9.54 -7.60
CA ALA A 61 -2.41 8.30 -7.07
C ALA A 61 -3.90 8.18 -7.43
N ASP A 62 -4.33 6.99 -7.80
CA ASP A 62 -5.74 6.69 -8.09
C ASP A 62 -6.44 6.16 -6.84
N ILE A 63 -5.72 5.47 -5.95
CA ILE A 63 -6.19 5.01 -4.64
C ILE A 63 -5.09 5.20 -3.60
N VAL A 64 -5.48 5.62 -2.40
CA VAL A 64 -4.65 5.63 -1.19
C VAL A 64 -5.12 4.49 -0.28
N THR A 65 -4.21 3.58 0.08
CA THR A 65 -4.44 2.50 1.05
C THR A 65 -3.91 2.90 2.42
N MET A 66 -4.40 2.24 3.44
CA MET A 66 -4.05 2.46 4.84
C MET A 66 -3.57 1.14 5.49
N GLY A 67 -3.43 1.15 6.81
CA GLY A 67 -3.02 -0.02 7.59
C GLY A 67 -3.38 0.11 9.06
N ASN A 68 -2.47 -0.31 9.97
CA ASN A 68 -2.73 -0.28 11.41
C ASN A 68 -2.77 1.15 12.00
N HIS A 69 -2.25 2.15 11.30
CA HIS A 69 -2.28 3.54 11.73
C HIS A 69 -3.47 4.35 11.19
N THR A 70 -4.45 3.71 10.56
CA THR A 70 -5.64 4.34 9.97
C THR A 70 -6.28 5.38 10.89
N TRP A 71 -6.41 5.09 12.19
CA TRP A 71 -7.13 5.92 13.16
C TRP A 71 -6.24 6.88 13.95
N SER A 72 -4.95 6.97 13.64
CA SER A 72 -3.99 7.74 14.45
C SER A 72 -4.17 9.26 14.34
N LYS A 73 -4.87 9.75 13.30
CA LYS A 73 -5.28 11.15 13.15
C LYS A 73 -6.80 11.23 13.13
N ARG A 74 -7.40 11.91 14.12
CA ARG A 74 -8.86 11.98 14.24
C ARG A 74 -9.54 12.68 13.06
N GLU A 75 -8.88 13.62 12.45
CA GLU A 75 -9.36 14.40 11.32
C GLU A 75 -9.57 13.60 10.04
N ILE A 76 -8.91 12.43 9.90
CA ILE A 76 -9.11 11.55 8.75
C ILE A 76 -10.47 10.82 8.80
N VAL A 77 -11.02 10.62 10.00
CA VAL A 77 -12.22 9.80 10.22
C VAL A 77 -13.43 10.27 9.39
N PRO A 78 -13.90 11.53 9.49
CA PRO A 78 -14.99 12.01 8.64
C PRO A 78 -14.59 12.05 7.16
N TYR A 79 -13.34 12.38 6.84
CA TYR A 79 -12.85 12.46 5.47
C TYR A 79 -12.96 11.12 4.73
N MET A 80 -12.73 9.99 5.40
CA MET A 80 -12.81 8.66 4.79
C MET A 80 -14.22 8.26 4.33
N ASP A 81 -15.27 8.83 4.93
CA ASP A 81 -16.65 8.60 4.47
C ASP A 81 -16.95 9.40 3.19
N ASP A 82 -16.38 10.62 3.09
CA ASP A 82 -16.61 11.54 1.97
C ASP A 82 -15.70 11.23 0.75
N CYS A 83 -14.47 10.77 0.97
CA CYS A 83 -13.50 10.50 -0.09
C CYS A 83 -13.46 9.00 -0.47
N PRO A 84 -13.95 8.60 -1.66
CA PRO A 84 -13.94 7.20 -2.08
C PRO A 84 -12.56 6.67 -2.49
N TRP A 85 -11.57 7.55 -2.61
CA TRP A 85 -10.24 7.23 -3.11
C TRP A 85 -9.23 6.92 -2.00
N ILE A 86 -9.64 7.02 -0.75
CA ILE A 86 -8.89 6.51 0.40
C ILE A 86 -9.64 5.32 1.00
N ILE A 87 -8.96 4.19 1.11
CA ILE A 87 -9.52 2.96 1.66
C ILE A 87 -8.71 2.49 2.87
N ARG A 88 -9.39 1.86 3.80
CA ARG A 88 -8.83 1.28 5.02
C ARG A 88 -8.88 -0.25 4.96
N PRO A 89 -8.17 -0.97 5.83
CA PRO A 89 -8.31 -2.41 5.89
C PRO A 89 -9.78 -2.88 6.02
N ALA A 90 -10.20 -3.72 5.08
CA ALA A 90 -11.58 -4.20 4.98
C ALA A 90 -12.00 -5.08 6.15
N ASN A 91 -11.05 -5.75 6.79
CA ASN A 91 -11.28 -6.65 7.90
C ASN A 91 -11.28 -5.96 9.27
N TYR A 92 -11.32 -4.64 9.35
CA TYR A 92 -11.81 -3.93 10.54
C TYR A 92 -13.31 -4.10 10.70
N ALA A 93 -13.82 -3.82 11.90
CA ALA A 93 -15.24 -3.92 12.19
C ALA A 93 -16.09 -3.11 11.20
N PRO A 94 -17.21 -3.64 10.71
CA PRO A 94 -17.99 -3.03 9.62
C PRO A 94 -18.60 -1.66 9.98
N GLN A 95 -18.77 -1.35 11.26
CA GLN A 95 -19.34 -0.09 11.73
C GLN A 95 -18.35 1.08 11.76
N VAL A 96 -17.04 0.85 11.54
CA VAL A 96 -16.07 1.95 11.55
C VAL A 96 -16.12 2.72 10.21
N PRO A 97 -15.83 4.03 10.22
CA PRO A 97 -15.89 4.88 9.04
C PRO A 97 -15.01 4.41 7.87
N GLY A 98 -15.34 4.88 6.67
CA GLY A 98 -14.62 4.57 5.45
C GLY A 98 -14.92 3.16 4.91
N ARG A 99 -14.32 2.84 3.80
CA ARG A 99 -14.54 1.59 3.06
C ARG A 99 -13.26 0.77 2.95
N GLY A 100 -13.41 -0.55 2.83
CA GLY A 100 -12.26 -1.47 2.78
C GLY A 100 -11.86 -1.89 1.37
N TRP A 101 -12.62 -1.51 0.38
CA TRP A 101 -12.36 -1.73 -1.04
C TRP A 101 -13.09 -0.72 -1.90
N GLN A 102 -12.58 -0.47 -3.11
CA GLN A 102 -13.15 0.46 -4.07
C GLN A 102 -13.03 -0.10 -5.48
N VAL A 103 -14.02 0.17 -6.32
CA VAL A 103 -13.97 -0.07 -7.76
C VAL A 103 -13.83 1.26 -8.48
N VAL A 104 -12.82 1.35 -9.33
CA VAL A 104 -12.53 2.53 -10.14
C VAL A 104 -12.76 2.20 -11.59
N GLN A 105 -13.55 3.01 -12.29
CA GLN A 105 -13.75 2.88 -13.72
C GLN A 105 -12.55 3.45 -14.48
N THR A 106 -11.96 2.67 -15.35
CA THR A 106 -10.82 3.06 -16.20
C THR A 106 -11.12 2.79 -17.67
N ALA A 107 -10.27 3.27 -18.56
CA ALA A 107 -10.38 2.98 -20.00
C ALA A 107 -10.23 1.47 -20.32
N ALA A 108 -9.59 0.69 -19.43
CA ALA A 108 -9.43 -0.75 -19.56
C ALA A 108 -10.55 -1.57 -18.89
N GLY A 109 -11.57 -0.89 -18.34
CA GLY A 109 -12.65 -1.45 -17.55
C GLY A 109 -12.50 -1.19 -16.06
N ASP A 110 -13.30 -1.90 -15.26
CA ASP A 110 -13.32 -1.75 -13.81
C ASP A 110 -12.08 -2.35 -13.16
N VAL A 111 -11.44 -1.58 -12.26
CA VAL A 111 -10.32 -1.98 -11.42
C VAL A 111 -10.78 -1.98 -9.96
N ALA A 112 -10.76 -3.12 -9.31
CA ALA A 112 -11.06 -3.22 -7.87
C ALA A 112 -9.76 -3.21 -7.07
N VAL A 113 -9.70 -2.40 -6.01
CA VAL A 113 -8.60 -2.36 -5.03
C VAL A 113 -9.17 -2.75 -3.68
N ILE A 114 -8.55 -3.73 -3.02
CA ILE A 114 -8.92 -4.24 -1.70
C ILE A 114 -7.73 -4.01 -0.76
N ASP A 115 -8.00 -3.43 0.39
CA ASP A 115 -7.03 -3.27 1.47
C ASP A 115 -7.36 -4.24 2.61
N LEU A 116 -6.36 -4.96 3.09
CA LEU A 116 -6.47 -5.93 4.20
C LEU A 116 -5.37 -5.68 5.23
N ILE A 117 -5.64 -6.04 6.49
CA ILE A 117 -4.63 -6.05 7.53
C ILE A 117 -4.43 -7.46 8.07
N GLY A 118 -3.17 -7.84 8.30
CA GLY A 118 -2.81 -9.11 8.93
C GLY A 118 -3.22 -9.18 10.40
N ARG A 119 -3.00 -10.34 11.00
CA ARG A 119 -3.32 -10.61 12.42
C ARG A 119 -2.10 -11.01 13.23
N CYS A 120 -1.08 -11.51 12.55
CA CYS A 120 0.15 -11.99 13.18
C CYS A 120 0.98 -10.80 13.66
N ASN A 121 1.11 -10.60 14.97
CA ASN A 121 1.80 -9.45 15.59
C ASN A 121 1.24 -8.07 15.16
N MET A 122 -0.05 -8.03 14.82
CA MET A 122 -0.76 -6.79 14.50
C MET A 122 -1.72 -6.43 15.63
N ASP A 123 -1.84 -5.13 15.90
CA ASP A 123 -2.74 -4.60 16.92
C ASP A 123 -4.21 -4.62 16.44
N TYR A 124 -5.14 -4.37 17.38
CA TYR A 124 -6.59 -4.18 17.16
C TYR A 124 -7.44 -5.41 16.83
N GLY A 125 -6.88 -6.62 16.80
CA GLY A 125 -7.64 -7.86 16.63
C GLY A 125 -8.63 -7.88 15.47
N PRO A 126 -8.20 -7.55 14.23
CA PRO A 126 -9.10 -7.49 13.08
C PRO A 126 -9.74 -8.84 12.78
N GLU A 127 -10.85 -8.84 12.02
CA GLU A 127 -11.41 -10.06 11.47
C GLU A 127 -10.39 -10.80 10.59
N ASN A 128 -10.64 -12.08 10.35
CA ASN A 128 -9.72 -12.89 9.54
C ASN A 128 -9.66 -12.38 8.08
N PRO A 129 -8.49 -11.88 7.60
CA PRO A 129 -8.35 -11.30 6.27
C PRO A 129 -8.59 -12.32 5.15
N PHE A 130 -8.29 -13.61 5.36
CA PHE A 130 -8.52 -14.68 4.39
C PHE A 130 -10.01 -14.94 4.17
N LEU A 131 -10.81 -14.87 5.23
CA LEU A 131 -12.26 -14.99 5.13
C LEU A 131 -12.91 -13.71 4.59
N MET A 132 -12.34 -12.56 4.93
CA MET A 132 -12.85 -11.27 4.45
C MET A 132 -12.65 -11.12 2.95
N VAL A 133 -11.48 -11.41 2.42
CA VAL A 133 -11.23 -11.30 0.98
C VAL A 133 -12.15 -12.22 0.17
N ASP A 134 -12.44 -13.44 0.66
CA ASP A 134 -13.40 -14.35 0.03
C ASP A 134 -14.82 -13.79 -0.03
N LYS A 135 -15.24 -13.06 1.01
CA LYS A 135 -16.55 -12.38 1.04
C LYS A 135 -16.61 -11.24 0.01
N ILE A 136 -15.52 -10.45 -0.11
CA ILE A 136 -15.43 -9.32 -1.02
C ILE A 136 -15.40 -9.83 -2.48
N LEU A 137 -14.58 -10.83 -2.80
CA LEU A 137 -14.45 -11.36 -4.15
C LEU A 137 -15.78 -11.90 -4.72
N LYS A 138 -16.69 -12.38 -3.87
CA LYS A 138 -18.04 -12.80 -4.30
C LYS A 138 -18.94 -11.65 -4.76
N GLN A 139 -18.59 -10.42 -4.42
CA GLN A 139 -19.36 -9.21 -4.77
C GLN A 139 -18.76 -8.47 -5.97
N LEU A 140 -17.53 -8.82 -6.37
CA LEU A 140 -16.82 -8.14 -7.44
C LEU A 140 -17.07 -8.80 -8.79
N THR A 141 -17.24 -7.95 -9.80
CA THR A 141 -17.32 -8.36 -11.23
C THR A 141 -16.13 -7.83 -12.04
N ALA A 142 -15.29 -6.99 -11.43
CA ALA A 142 -14.09 -6.45 -12.06
C ALA A 142 -13.12 -7.56 -12.46
N LYS A 143 -12.52 -7.44 -13.65
CA LYS A 143 -11.50 -8.38 -14.14
C LYS A 143 -10.15 -8.11 -13.53
N ILE A 144 -9.83 -6.83 -13.28
CA ILE A 144 -8.58 -6.41 -12.64
C ILE A 144 -8.87 -6.22 -11.16
N ILE A 145 -8.29 -7.07 -10.33
CA ILE A 145 -8.45 -7.04 -8.87
C ILE A 145 -7.07 -6.96 -8.23
N LEU A 146 -6.87 -5.94 -7.43
CA LEU A 146 -5.62 -5.62 -6.75
C LEU A 146 -5.84 -5.76 -5.24
N VAL A 147 -4.95 -6.46 -4.56
CA VAL A 147 -5.06 -6.72 -3.11
C VAL A 147 -3.79 -6.28 -2.40
N GLU A 148 -3.93 -5.36 -1.47
CA GLU A 148 -2.90 -5.05 -0.49
C GLU A 148 -3.13 -5.85 0.79
N ILE A 149 -2.06 -6.40 1.37
CA ILE A 149 -2.05 -7.01 2.70
C ILE A 149 -1.03 -6.29 3.58
N HIS A 150 -1.50 -5.40 4.42
CA HIS A 150 -0.70 -4.66 5.40
C HIS A 150 -0.43 -5.55 6.61
N ALA A 151 0.74 -6.19 6.68
CA ALA A 151 1.02 -7.21 7.68
C ALA A 151 2.50 -7.30 8.06
N GLU A 152 2.75 -7.65 9.34
CA GLU A 152 4.10 -7.88 9.86
C GLU A 152 4.68 -9.21 9.32
N ALA A 153 3.92 -10.29 9.40
CA ALA A 153 4.43 -11.63 9.12
C ALA A 153 4.53 -11.93 7.62
N THR A 154 5.75 -12.21 7.15
CA THR A 154 6.00 -12.61 5.75
C THR A 154 5.25 -13.88 5.36
N SER A 155 5.08 -14.82 6.30
CA SER A 155 4.32 -16.06 6.07
C SER A 155 2.83 -15.79 5.83
N GLU A 156 2.24 -14.82 6.53
CA GLU A 156 0.84 -14.42 6.33
C GLU A 156 0.65 -13.77 4.94
N LYS A 157 1.58 -12.88 4.52
CA LYS A 157 1.60 -12.28 3.20
C LYS A 157 1.73 -13.33 2.08
N LEU A 158 2.68 -14.26 2.21
CA LEU A 158 2.87 -15.35 1.24
C LEU A 158 1.64 -16.26 1.15
N ALA A 159 1.06 -16.62 2.30
CA ALA A 159 -0.15 -17.45 2.33
C ALA A 159 -1.33 -16.76 1.61
N MET A 160 -1.51 -15.44 1.80
CA MET A 160 -2.50 -14.65 1.07
C MET A 160 -2.23 -14.67 -0.43
N GLY A 161 -0.98 -14.45 -0.85
CA GLY A 161 -0.58 -14.51 -2.26
C GLY A 161 -0.94 -15.84 -2.90
N TYR A 162 -0.57 -16.97 -2.28
CA TYR A 162 -0.89 -18.30 -2.81
C TYR A 162 -2.37 -18.64 -2.79
N MET A 163 -3.12 -18.22 -1.77
CA MET A 163 -4.57 -18.40 -1.70
C MET A 163 -5.28 -17.66 -2.83
N LEU A 164 -4.77 -16.49 -3.21
CA LEU A 164 -5.35 -15.64 -4.24
C LEU A 164 -4.77 -15.89 -5.64
N ASP A 165 -3.78 -16.77 -5.77
CA ASP A 165 -3.14 -17.08 -7.06
C ASP A 165 -4.13 -17.60 -8.10
N GLY A 166 -4.23 -16.85 -9.21
CA GLY A 166 -5.19 -17.09 -10.30
C GLY A 166 -6.60 -16.56 -10.05
N ARG A 167 -6.86 -15.92 -8.91
CA ARG A 167 -8.15 -15.33 -8.53
C ARG A 167 -8.17 -13.82 -8.60
N VAL A 168 -6.99 -13.19 -8.50
CA VAL A 168 -6.79 -11.75 -8.57
C VAL A 168 -5.60 -11.42 -9.46
N SER A 169 -5.48 -10.15 -9.86
CA SER A 169 -4.42 -9.71 -10.77
C SER A 169 -3.08 -9.52 -10.07
N ALA A 170 -3.08 -8.93 -8.89
CA ALA A 170 -1.87 -8.72 -8.09
C ALA A 170 -2.17 -8.73 -6.58
N VAL A 171 -1.18 -9.18 -5.81
CA VAL A 171 -1.15 -9.13 -4.34
C VAL A 171 0.21 -8.56 -3.91
N TRP A 172 0.21 -7.59 -3.03
CA TRP A 172 1.44 -7.06 -2.44
C TRP A 172 1.31 -6.79 -0.95
N GLY A 173 2.42 -6.87 -0.26
CA GLY A 173 2.51 -6.54 1.16
C GLY A 173 3.09 -5.15 1.41
N THR A 174 2.74 -4.59 2.56
CA THR A 174 3.24 -3.34 3.14
C THR A 174 3.53 -3.53 4.63
N HIS A 175 3.81 -2.50 5.39
CA HIS A 175 4.04 -2.45 6.84
C HIS A 175 5.50 -2.51 7.27
N THR A 176 6.31 -3.42 6.75
CA THR A 176 7.68 -3.59 7.29
C THR A 176 8.64 -2.48 6.86
N HIS A 177 8.28 -1.67 5.86
CA HIS A 177 9.10 -0.61 5.27
C HIS A 177 10.41 -1.12 4.62
N VAL A 178 10.59 -2.44 4.54
CA VAL A 178 11.78 -3.07 3.95
C VAL A 178 11.38 -3.82 2.69
N PRO A 179 11.88 -3.40 1.52
CA PRO A 179 11.49 -3.99 0.26
C PRO A 179 12.04 -5.41 0.14
N THR A 180 11.21 -6.34 -0.32
CA THR A 180 11.64 -7.72 -0.55
C THR A 180 12.02 -7.96 -2.02
N ALA A 181 12.90 -8.92 -2.26
CA ALA A 181 13.46 -9.22 -3.58
C ALA A 181 12.63 -10.25 -4.38
N ASP A 182 11.41 -10.54 -3.94
CA ASP A 182 10.59 -11.65 -4.46
C ASP A 182 9.46 -11.21 -5.41
N ALA A 183 9.57 -10.02 -6.01
CA ALA A 183 8.62 -9.58 -7.03
C ALA A 183 8.58 -10.56 -8.21
N ARG A 184 7.41 -11.16 -8.46
CA ARG A 184 7.24 -12.23 -9.45
C ARG A 184 5.78 -12.41 -9.86
N VAL A 185 5.57 -13.23 -10.86
CA VAL A 185 4.24 -13.80 -11.20
C VAL A 185 4.15 -15.19 -10.59
N LEU A 186 3.09 -15.45 -9.83
CA LEU A 186 2.80 -16.75 -9.25
C LEU A 186 2.29 -17.74 -10.33
N PRO A 187 2.33 -19.06 -10.06
CA PRO A 187 2.09 -20.09 -11.09
C PRO A 187 0.76 -19.99 -11.84
N LYS A 188 -0.30 -19.44 -11.25
CA LYS A 188 -1.63 -19.30 -11.88
C LYS A 188 -1.87 -17.91 -12.49
N GLY A 189 -0.87 -16.99 -12.41
CA GLY A 189 -0.89 -15.70 -13.08
C GLY A 189 -1.20 -14.50 -12.21
N THR A 190 -1.10 -14.58 -10.90
CA THR A 190 -1.18 -13.42 -10.01
C THR A 190 0.20 -12.79 -9.81
N GLY A 191 0.34 -11.48 -10.01
CA GLY A 191 1.54 -10.74 -9.62
C GLY A 191 1.70 -10.70 -8.09
N TYR A 192 2.94 -10.82 -7.59
CA TYR A 192 3.18 -10.88 -6.15
C TYR A 192 4.50 -10.23 -5.74
N VAL A 193 4.48 -9.57 -4.59
CA VAL A 193 5.67 -9.18 -3.81
C VAL A 193 5.32 -9.21 -2.32
N THR A 194 6.24 -9.70 -1.50
CA THR A 194 6.02 -9.81 -0.04
C THR A 194 5.96 -8.44 0.64
N ASP A 195 6.82 -7.49 0.26
CA ASP A 195 6.74 -6.12 0.76
C ASP A 195 7.24 -5.11 -0.28
N LEU A 196 6.50 -4.02 -0.43
CA LEU A 196 6.86 -2.95 -1.35
C LEU A 196 8.06 -2.14 -0.84
N GLY A 197 8.26 -2.06 0.47
CA GLY A 197 9.17 -1.12 1.10
C GLY A 197 8.47 0.18 1.48
N MET A 198 9.19 1.30 1.49
CA MET A 198 8.65 2.61 1.89
C MET A 198 9.07 3.74 0.95
N THR A 199 8.30 4.83 1.00
CA THR A 199 8.63 6.10 0.37
C THR A 199 8.97 7.12 1.44
N GLY A 200 10.24 7.54 1.52
CA GLY A 200 10.70 8.42 2.60
C GLY A 200 12.22 8.48 2.73
N PRO A 201 12.73 8.90 3.90
CA PRO A 201 14.17 9.05 4.11
C PRO A 201 14.94 7.75 3.89
N ARG A 202 15.99 7.81 3.06
CA ARG A 202 16.82 6.65 2.70
C ARG A 202 17.67 6.17 3.87
N ASP A 203 18.44 7.07 4.46
CA ASP A 203 19.39 6.76 5.53
C ASP A 203 18.68 6.90 6.90
N SER A 204 17.84 5.88 7.22
CA SER A 204 16.93 5.89 8.36
C SER A 204 16.67 4.49 8.90
N VAL A 205 16.07 4.40 10.06
CA VAL A 205 15.46 3.16 10.55
C VAL A 205 13.95 3.25 10.31
N LEU A 206 13.49 2.64 9.22
CA LEU A 206 12.08 2.65 8.79
C LEU A 206 11.50 4.07 8.64
N GLY A 207 12.33 5.02 8.18
CA GLY A 207 11.96 6.44 8.03
C GLY A 207 12.28 7.32 9.24
N ILE A 208 12.62 6.72 10.39
CA ILE A 208 12.91 7.41 11.64
C ILE A 208 14.43 7.65 11.79
N ARG A 209 14.81 8.73 12.44
CA ARG A 209 16.21 9.04 12.79
C ARG A 209 16.85 7.85 13.51
N PRO A 210 18.01 7.34 13.02
CA PRO A 210 18.65 6.14 13.57
C PRO A 210 18.93 6.22 15.06
N GLU A 211 19.37 7.38 15.57
CA GLU A 211 19.69 7.58 16.97
C GLU A 211 18.49 7.36 17.89
N LEU A 212 17.26 7.75 17.47
CA LEU A 212 16.03 7.55 18.24
C LEU A 212 15.66 6.07 18.35
N SER A 213 15.79 5.34 17.23
CA SER A 213 15.53 3.91 17.21
C SER A 213 16.59 3.13 18.00
N ILE A 214 17.87 3.49 17.87
CA ILE A 214 18.98 2.89 18.64
C ILE A 214 18.75 3.09 20.13
N ALA A 215 18.45 4.34 20.57
CA ALA A 215 18.20 4.65 21.98
C ALA A 215 17.06 3.77 22.54
N LYS A 216 15.93 3.67 21.81
CA LYS A 216 14.81 2.80 22.20
C LYS A 216 15.23 1.33 22.39
N PHE A 217 15.97 0.76 21.43
CA PHE A 217 16.43 -0.64 21.52
C PHE A 217 17.50 -0.87 22.59
N ARG A 218 18.25 0.15 22.97
CA ARG A 218 19.16 0.11 24.12
C ARG A 218 18.45 0.18 25.47
N GLY A 219 17.16 0.53 25.49
CA GLY A 219 16.38 0.68 26.71
C GLY A 219 16.49 2.06 27.34
N ASP A 220 16.93 3.07 26.58
CA ASP A 220 16.96 4.47 27.03
C ASP A 220 15.51 5.01 27.14
N LEU A 221 15.33 6.15 27.80
CA LEU A 221 14.02 6.78 27.92
C LEU A 221 13.46 7.09 26.52
N PRO A 222 12.16 6.76 26.26
CA PRO A 222 11.58 6.94 24.95
C PRO A 222 11.45 8.42 24.58
N GLU A 223 11.94 8.78 23.40
CA GLU A 223 11.72 10.06 22.77
C GLU A 223 10.63 9.97 21.69
N ARG A 224 10.04 11.13 21.36
CA ARG A 224 9.08 11.21 20.25
C ARG A 224 9.80 10.93 18.93
N TYR A 225 9.27 10.01 18.15
CA TYR A 225 9.78 9.70 16.81
C TYR A 225 9.71 10.93 15.89
N ARG A 226 10.79 11.11 15.13
CA ARG A 226 10.94 12.11 14.06
C ARG A 226 11.54 11.42 12.86
N TRP A 227 11.05 11.77 11.66
CA TRP A 227 11.66 11.29 10.42
C TRP A 227 13.13 11.71 10.32
N ALA A 228 13.91 10.92 9.58
CA ALA A 228 15.31 11.27 9.30
C ALA A 228 15.39 12.37 8.22
N ASP A 229 16.47 13.12 8.27
CA ASP A 229 16.79 14.13 7.26
C ASP A 229 17.63 13.51 6.12
N GLY A 230 17.82 14.24 5.01
CA GLY A 230 18.72 13.87 3.92
C GLY A 230 18.01 13.31 2.70
N ALA A 231 18.75 12.52 1.91
CA ALA A 231 18.25 11.91 0.67
C ALA A 231 17.05 10.98 0.94
N SER A 232 16.12 10.95 0.00
CA SER A 232 14.90 10.16 0.10
C SER A 232 14.81 9.13 -1.02
N LYS A 233 13.90 8.17 -0.87
CA LYS A 233 13.62 7.13 -1.85
C LYS A 233 12.12 6.98 -2.04
N LEU A 234 11.72 6.47 -3.20
CA LEU A 234 10.39 5.96 -3.48
C LEU A 234 10.54 4.50 -3.92
N GLU A 235 10.00 3.58 -3.16
CA GLU A 235 10.03 2.15 -3.46
C GLU A 235 8.68 1.70 -3.99
N ALA A 236 8.71 1.00 -5.14
CA ALA A 236 7.51 0.61 -5.86
C ALA A 236 7.70 -0.67 -6.66
N VAL A 237 6.59 -1.32 -6.99
CA VAL A 237 6.54 -2.44 -7.94
C VAL A 237 5.56 -2.10 -9.06
N LEU A 238 5.98 -2.36 -10.29
CA LEU A 238 5.16 -2.26 -11.48
C LEU A 238 4.61 -3.65 -11.84
N PHE A 239 3.28 -3.78 -11.89
CA PHE A 239 2.58 -4.97 -12.36
C PHE A 239 2.05 -4.71 -13.76
N THR A 240 2.41 -5.55 -14.73
CA THR A 240 1.84 -5.54 -16.09
C THR A 240 0.77 -6.61 -16.18
N ILE A 241 -0.47 -6.21 -16.34
CA ILE A 241 -1.67 -7.06 -16.28
C ILE A 241 -2.31 -7.09 -17.65
N ASP A 242 -2.73 -8.27 -18.10
CA ASP A 242 -3.59 -8.41 -19.27
C ASP A 242 -5.02 -7.98 -18.91
N SER A 243 -5.50 -6.88 -19.51
CA SER A 243 -6.83 -6.32 -19.21
C SER A 243 -8.01 -7.22 -19.62
N GLU A 244 -7.80 -8.15 -20.54
CA GLU A 244 -8.86 -9.06 -20.99
C GLU A 244 -9.05 -10.24 -20.03
N THR A 245 -7.93 -10.76 -19.49
CA THR A 245 -7.92 -11.94 -18.63
C THR A 245 -7.78 -11.62 -17.15
N GLY A 246 -7.33 -10.42 -16.80
CA GLY A 246 -6.96 -10.02 -15.44
C GLY A 246 -5.65 -10.65 -14.94
N LYS A 247 -4.94 -11.45 -15.75
CA LYS A 247 -3.70 -12.11 -15.33
C LYS A 247 -2.50 -11.17 -15.41
N CYS A 248 -1.65 -11.22 -14.39
CA CYS A 248 -0.37 -10.54 -14.42
C CYS A 248 0.61 -11.28 -15.34
N ARG A 249 1.33 -10.52 -16.17
CA ARG A 249 2.38 -11.00 -17.06
C ARG A 249 3.77 -10.74 -16.54
N LYS A 250 3.94 -9.65 -15.75
CA LYS A 250 5.22 -9.24 -15.19
C LYS A 250 5.02 -8.47 -13.90
N ALA A 251 5.89 -8.70 -12.92
CA ALA A 251 6.02 -7.90 -11.71
C ALA A 251 7.50 -7.55 -11.53
N GLU A 252 7.82 -6.26 -11.42
CA GLU A 252 9.19 -5.78 -11.33
C GLU A 252 9.32 -4.56 -10.41
N ARG A 253 10.42 -4.50 -9.66
CA ARG A 253 10.72 -3.32 -8.85
C ARG A 253 11.14 -2.16 -9.76
N VAL A 254 10.65 -0.97 -9.40
CA VAL A 254 10.88 0.29 -10.16
C VAL A 254 11.18 1.44 -9.21
N ASP A 255 12.09 1.22 -8.30
CA ASP A 255 12.45 2.17 -7.24
C ASP A 255 13.07 3.46 -7.82
N LYS A 256 12.85 4.57 -7.15
CA LYS A 256 13.46 5.87 -7.44
C LYS A 256 14.25 6.34 -6.21
N TRP A 257 15.49 6.71 -6.41
CA TRP A 257 16.41 7.16 -5.36
C TRP A 257 16.97 8.54 -5.72
N ASP A 258 17.06 9.43 -4.72
CA ASP A 258 17.76 10.72 -4.87
C ASP A 258 19.28 10.54 -4.79
#